data_1a6fd081e0880999a2bd2a8d6d38ef67
#
_entry.id   1a6fd081e0880999a2bd2a8d6d38ef67
#
_cell.length_a   1.000
_cell.length_b   1.000
_cell.length_c   1.000
_cell.angle_alpha   90.00
_cell.angle_beta   90.00
_cell.angle_gamma   90.00
#
_symmetry.space_group_name_H-M   'P 1'
#
loop_
_entity.id
_entity.type
_entity.pdbx_description
1 polymer ?
#
loop_
_entity_poly.entity_id
_entity_poly.type
_entity_poly.pdbx_seq_one_letter_code
_entity_poly.pdbx_strand_id
1 'polypeptide(L)'
;MQTRSLILGLTALALSACVRPIDDEKGDTAASAGATATQGGAVVAVPQVPASDPAMRLEVDLAARKLYVFHHGHAGDTLSVAVGTTEWPTKTGSFRISQVVWNPEWVPPEEAWAKDEKPEASGDPDNPLGQAQLVYDPPRSIHGTNEPASIGKAASHGSIRMRNEDIVRLAREVMEAGGAQRDSSFFSQVRRNRSTKQVVDLPNPVPITIR
;
A
#
# COMPACT_ATOMS: atom_id res chain seq x y z
N MET A 1 29.00 46.52 16.50
CA MET A 1 28.83 47.51 15.41
C MET A 1 28.31 46.71 14.23
N GLN A 2 27.22 46.91 13.85
CA GLN A 2 26.16 47.63 13.29
C GLN A 2 24.99 46.71 12.91
N THR A 3 23.89 46.92 13.54
CA THR A 3 22.52 46.58 13.20
C THR A 3 22.10 47.12 11.84
N ARG A 4 21.29 46.38 11.09
CA ARG A 4 20.28 46.94 10.19
C ARG A 4 19.06 46.02 10.08
N SER A 5 18.00 46.45 10.74
CA SER A 5 16.60 46.11 10.47
C SER A 5 16.08 46.82 9.23
N LEU A 6 15.11 46.19 8.51
CA LEU A 6 14.01 46.83 7.73
C LEU A 6 12.99 45.69 7.47
N ILE A 7 11.85 45.61 7.99
CA ILE A 7 10.55 46.30 8.02
C ILE A 7 9.84 46.32 6.64
N LEU A 8 8.70 45.57 6.64
CA LEU A 8 7.35 45.87 6.14
C LEU A 8 7.04 45.76 4.65
N GLY A 9 5.96 45.02 4.39
CA GLY A 9 5.23 45.05 3.13
C GLY A 9 4.00 44.15 3.17
N LEU A 10 2.96 44.64 3.90
CA LEU A 10 1.62 43.99 3.95
C LEU A 10 0.79 44.60 2.80
N THR A 11 0.25 43.77 1.89
CA THR A 11 -0.84 44.20 0.99
C THR A 11 -1.92 43.14 0.96
N ALA A 12 -3.02 43.45 1.63
CA ALA A 12 -4.30 42.76 1.54
C ALA A 12 -5.07 43.30 0.33
N LEU A 13 -5.57 42.39 -0.51
CA LEU A 13 -6.55 42.74 -1.55
C LEU A 13 -7.84 41.97 -1.31
N ALA A 14 -8.86 42.68 -0.85
CA ALA A 14 -10.23 42.19 -0.74
C ALA A 14 -10.94 42.37 -2.08
N LEU A 15 -11.57 41.30 -2.59
CA LEU A 15 -12.56 41.40 -3.66
C LEU A 15 -13.93 40.93 -3.17
N SER A 16 -14.85 41.88 -3.24
CA SER A 16 -16.25 41.84 -2.91
C SER A 16 -17.06 40.97 -3.84
N ALA A 17 -17.90 40.07 -3.31
CA ALA A 17 -18.88 39.27 -4.05
C ALA A 17 -20.22 40.03 -4.07
N CYS A 18 -20.72 40.34 -5.26
CA CYS A 18 -22.08 40.83 -5.47
C CYS A 18 -23.08 39.64 -5.51
N VAL A 19 -23.98 39.64 -4.54
CA VAL A 19 -25.20 38.81 -4.52
C VAL A 19 -26.33 39.59 -5.21
N ARG A 20 -27.04 39.00 -6.16
CA ARG A 20 -28.31 39.50 -6.70
C ARG A 20 -29.43 38.58 -6.28
N PRO A 21 -30.56 39.06 -5.75
CA PRO A 21 -31.78 38.29 -5.52
C PRO A 21 -32.60 38.21 -6.80
N ILE A 22 -33.32 37.09 -6.99
CA ILE A 22 -34.31 36.90 -8.04
C ILE A 22 -35.67 36.74 -7.34
N ASP A 23 -36.61 37.56 -7.81
CA ASP A 23 -37.95 37.74 -7.26
C ASP A 23 -38.87 36.58 -7.53
N ASP A 24 -39.82 36.37 -6.61
CA ASP A 24 -41.02 35.55 -6.69
C ASP A 24 -41.97 36.06 -7.80
N GLU A 25 -42.49 35.12 -8.55
CA GLU A 25 -43.78 35.34 -9.25
C GLU A 25 -44.71 34.14 -9.13
N LYS A 26 -45.86 34.42 -8.56
CA LYS A 26 -46.99 33.57 -8.27
C LYS A 26 -47.94 33.54 -9.47
N GLY A 27 -48.41 32.39 -9.89
CA GLY A 27 -49.40 32.29 -10.92
C GLY A 27 -50.15 30.96 -10.90
N ASP A 28 -51.40 31.04 -10.61
CA ASP A 28 -52.39 30.01 -10.32
C ASP A 28 -52.81 29.09 -11.51
N THR A 29 -53.28 27.91 -11.04
CA THR A 29 -54.40 27.08 -11.56
C THR A 29 -54.43 26.57 -13.00
N ALA A 30 -54.49 25.26 -13.17
CA ALA A 30 -55.67 24.50 -13.56
C ALA A 30 -55.41 23.00 -13.74
N ALA A 31 -56.29 22.18 -13.23
CA ALA A 31 -56.32 20.73 -13.34
C ALA A 31 -56.57 20.25 -14.78
N SER A 32 -55.96 19.15 -15.17
CA SER A 32 -56.54 18.17 -16.08
C SER A 32 -55.86 16.81 -15.94
N ALA A 33 -56.72 15.80 -15.87
CA ALA A 33 -56.46 14.42 -15.62
C ALA A 33 -55.75 13.69 -16.76
N GLY A 34 -55.01 12.63 -16.39
CA GLY A 34 -54.94 11.41 -17.18
C GLY A 34 -53.67 11.21 -17.99
N ALA A 35 -52.82 10.33 -17.50
CA ALA A 35 -52.37 9.14 -18.22
C ALA A 35 -51.18 8.52 -17.54
N THR A 36 -51.41 7.39 -16.90
CA THR A 36 -50.39 6.46 -16.42
C THR A 36 -49.55 5.97 -17.60
N ALA A 37 -48.31 6.37 -17.67
CA ALA A 37 -47.30 5.72 -18.49
C ALA A 37 -46.18 5.24 -17.59
N THR A 38 -46.30 4.00 -17.13
CA THR A 38 -45.23 3.23 -16.53
C THR A 38 -44.19 2.96 -17.61
N GLN A 39 -43.21 3.83 -17.74
CA GLN A 39 -42.00 3.50 -18.49
C GLN A 39 -41.05 2.80 -17.53
N GLY A 40 -41.09 1.46 -17.53
CA GLY A 40 -40.07 0.62 -17.00
C GLY A 40 -38.75 0.90 -17.76
N GLY A 41 -37.90 1.74 -17.17
CA GLY A 41 -36.56 1.91 -17.63
C GLY A 41 -35.82 0.57 -17.44
N ALA A 42 -35.67 -0.17 -18.54
CA ALA A 42 -34.76 -1.32 -18.55
C ALA A 42 -33.37 -0.79 -18.20
N VAL A 43 -32.92 -1.09 -16.97
CA VAL A 43 -31.51 -0.93 -16.59
C VAL A 43 -30.74 -1.89 -17.47
N VAL A 44 -30.15 -1.38 -18.55
CA VAL A 44 -29.24 -2.15 -19.38
C VAL A 44 -28.05 -2.51 -18.46
N ALA A 45 -28.03 -3.75 -18.01
CA ALA A 45 -26.88 -4.29 -17.28
C ALA A 45 -25.67 -4.17 -18.22
N VAL A 46 -24.77 -3.26 -17.91
CA VAL A 46 -23.46 -3.17 -18.56
C VAL A 46 -22.82 -4.54 -18.36
N PRO A 47 -22.40 -5.26 -19.42
CA PRO A 47 -21.72 -6.53 -19.29
C PRO A 47 -20.49 -6.29 -18.39
N GLN A 48 -20.48 -6.87 -17.20
CA GLN A 48 -19.27 -6.92 -16.41
C GLN A 48 -18.31 -7.82 -17.17
N VAL A 49 -17.32 -7.20 -17.81
CA VAL A 49 -16.15 -7.92 -18.33
C VAL A 49 -15.61 -8.71 -17.14
N PRO A 50 -15.52 -10.05 -17.20
CA PRO A 50 -14.94 -10.80 -16.11
C PRO A 50 -13.58 -10.20 -15.84
N ALA A 51 -13.33 -9.82 -14.58
CA ALA A 51 -12.04 -9.28 -14.17
C ALA A 51 -11.00 -10.33 -14.59
N SER A 52 -10.17 -9.98 -15.59
CA SER A 52 -9.09 -10.86 -16.04
C SER A 52 -8.26 -11.19 -14.81
N ASP A 53 -7.89 -12.47 -14.64
CA ASP A 53 -7.01 -12.88 -13.56
C ASP A 53 -5.78 -11.94 -13.54
N PRO A 54 -5.43 -11.37 -12.38
CA PRO A 54 -4.29 -10.47 -12.31
C PRO A 54 -3.02 -11.22 -12.73
N ALA A 55 -2.08 -10.50 -13.35
CA ALA A 55 -0.80 -11.08 -13.77
C ALA A 55 -0.10 -11.81 -12.60
N MET A 56 -0.31 -11.32 -11.38
CA MET A 56 0.20 -11.93 -10.15
C MET A 56 -0.78 -11.68 -9.00
N ARG A 57 -0.92 -12.65 -8.10
CA ARG A 57 -1.56 -12.50 -6.79
C ARG A 57 -0.83 -13.34 -5.74
N LEU A 58 -0.93 -12.90 -4.50
CA LEU A 58 -0.34 -13.57 -3.36
C LEU A 58 -1.43 -14.06 -2.40
N GLU A 59 -1.20 -15.19 -1.77
CA GLU A 59 -2.03 -15.68 -0.66
C GLU A 59 -1.13 -16.04 0.52
N VAL A 60 -1.51 -15.61 1.72
CA VAL A 60 -0.82 -15.97 2.96
C VAL A 60 -1.75 -16.81 3.80
N ASP A 61 -1.32 -18.03 4.11
CA ASP A 61 -1.96 -18.92 5.07
C ASP A 61 -1.22 -18.78 6.41
N LEU A 62 -1.87 -18.13 7.38
CA LEU A 62 -1.30 -17.87 8.70
C LEU A 62 -1.10 -19.14 9.52
N ALA A 63 -2.01 -20.12 9.39
CA ALA A 63 -1.94 -21.39 10.11
C ALA A 63 -0.78 -22.25 9.57
N ALA A 64 -0.65 -22.32 8.25
CA ALA A 64 0.44 -23.04 7.60
C ALA A 64 1.78 -22.25 7.65
N ARG A 65 1.75 -20.95 7.90
CA ARG A 65 2.90 -20.03 7.82
C ARG A 65 3.59 -20.09 6.47
N LYS A 66 2.75 -20.02 5.42
CA LYS A 66 3.16 -20.08 4.02
C LYS A 66 2.61 -18.89 3.24
N LEU A 67 3.41 -18.42 2.29
CA LEU A 67 3.00 -17.50 1.25
C LEU A 67 3.02 -18.26 -0.08
N TYR A 68 1.90 -18.22 -0.79
CA TYR A 68 1.72 -18.80 -2.11
C TYR A 68 1.72 -17.71 -3.16
N VAL A 69 2.49 -17.92 -4.22
CA VAL A 69 2.57 -17.03 -5.38
C VAL A 69 1.75 -17.62 -6.51
N PHE A 70 0.94 -16.81 -7.16
CA PHE A 70 0.18 -17.22 -8.35
C PHE A 70 0.47 -16.26 -9.49
N HIS A 71 0.72 -16.83 -10.68
CA HIS A 71 0.89 -16.10 -11.92
C HIS A 71 -0.21 -16.50 -12.91
N HIS A 72 -0.99 -15.52 -13.41
CA HIS A 72 -2.09 -15.76 -14.34
C HIS A 72 -3.01 -16.93 -13.91
N GLY A 73 -3.37 -16.96 -12.62
CA GLY A 73 -4.19 -18.01 -12.03
C GLY A 73 -3.48 -19.32 -11.69
N HIS A 74 -2.28 -19.56 -12.19
CA HIS A 74 -1.51 -20.77 -11.93
C HIS A 74 -0.66 -20.67 -10.67
N ALA A 75 -0.62 -21.77 -9.90
CA ALA A 75 0.24 -21.88 -8.73
C ALA A 75 1.73 -21.83 -9.13
N GLY A 76 2.47 -20.97 -8.47
CA GLY A 76 3.92 -20.83 -8.57
C GLY A 76 4.60 -21.25 -7.27
N ASP A 77 5.47 -20.39 -6.76
CA ASP A 77 6.28 -20.65 -5.57
C ASP A 77 5.45 -20.74 -4.28
N THR A 78 5.93 -21.54 -3.35
CA THR A 78 5.46 -21.59 -1.97
C THR A 78 6.61 -21.28 -1.03
N LEU A 79 6.48 -20.20 -0.27
CA LEU A 79 7.53 -19.62 0.57
C LEU A 79 7.16 -19.74 2.04
N SER A 80 8.14 -20.04 2.90
CA SER A 80 7.93 -20.04 4.35
C SER A 80 8.01 -18.63 4.90
N VAL A 81 7.09 -18.28 5.82
CA VAL A 81 7.01 -16.96 6.43
C VAL A 81 6.92 -17.05 7.95
N ALA A 82 7.31 -15.98 8.66
CA ALA A 82 6.88 -15.78 10.03
C ALA A 82 5.71 -14.80 10.05
N VAL A 83 4.80 -15.03 11.00
CA VAL A 83 3.56 -14.25 11.14
C VAL A 83 3.46 -13.66 12.55
N GLY A 84 2.47 -12.83 12.78
CA GLY A 84 2.20 -12.24 14.09
C GLY A 84 1.96 -13.28 15.18
N THR A 85 2.34 -12.92 16.41
CA THR A 85 2.03 -13.71 17.60
C THR A 85 0.53 -13.61 17.93
N THR A 86 0.07 -14.39 18.92
CA THR A 86 -1.30 -14.28 19.44
C THR A 86 -1.59 -12.91 20.03
N GLU A 87 -0.58 -12.29 20.65
CA GLU A 87 -0.69 -10.95 21.23
C GLU A 87 -0.72 -9.85 20.15
N TRP A 88 0.04 -10.04 19.07
CA TRP A 88 0.18 -9.12 17.96
C TRP A 88 -0.16 -9.82 16.63
N PRO A 89 -1.44 -10.15 16.38
CA PRO A 89 -1.80 -10.99 15.26
C PRO A 89 -1.63 -10.28 13.92
N THR A 90 -1.23 -11.03 12.91
CA THR A 90 -1.30 -10.57 11.53
C THR A 90 -2.76 -10.39 11.11
N LYS A 91 -3.11 -9.22 10.62
CA LYS A 91 -4.47 -8.88 10.19
C LYS A 91 -4.85 -9.68 8.95
N THR A 92 -5.98 -10.37 9.00
CA THR A 92 -6.57 -11.10 7.88
C THR A 92 -7.36 -10.16 6.96
N GLY A 93 -7.51 -10.53 5.69
CA GLY A 93 -8.28 -9.77 4.72
C GLY A 93 -7.69 -9.78 3.32
N SER A 94 -8.29 -8.98 2.45
CA SER A 94 -7.81 -8.74 1.09
C SER A 94 -7.22 -7.34 1.01
N PHE A 95 -5.98 -7.26 0.55
CA PHE A 95 -5.20 -6.03 0.44
C PHE A 95 -4.58 -5.90 -0.94
N ARG A 96 -3.82 -4.82 -1.15
CA ARG A 96 -3.02 -4.59 -2.35
C ARG A 96 -1.63 -4.11 -1.96
N ILE A 97 -0.62 -4.72 -2.55
CA ILE A 97 0.75 -4.24 -2.45
C ILE A 97 0.87 -3.06 -3.42
N SER A 98 1.10 -1.87 -2.91
CA SER A 98 1.19 -0.63 -3.67
C SER A 98 2.62 -0.11 -3.86
N GLN A 99 3.55 -0.58 -3.02
CA GLN A 99 4.93 -0.12 -2.99
C GLN A 99 5.89 -1.26 -2.72
N VAL A 100 7.06 -1.19 -3.38
CA VAL A 100 8.25 -1.99 -3.03
C VAL A 100 9.32 -1.04 -2.51
N VAL A 101 9.83 -1.31 -1.31
CA VAL A 101 10.91 -0.55 -0.70
C VAL A 101 12.16 -1.43 -0.63
N TRP A 102 13.23 -0.99 -1.27
CA TRP A 102 14.54 -1.62 -1.21
C TRP A 102 15.42 -0.95 -0.16
N ASN A 103 16.16 -1.74 0.57
CA ASN A 103 16.98 -1.27 1.68
C ASN A 103 16.18 -0.34 2.60
N PRO A 104 15.08 -0.80 3.19
CA PRO A 104 14.25 0.04 4.05
C PRO A 104 15.05 0.50 5.27
N GLU A 105 14.77 1.71 5.75
CA GLU A 105 15.06 2.09 7.11
C GLU A 105 13.92 1.59 8.02
N TRP A 106 14.21 1.27 9.24
CA TRP A 106 13.20 0.93 10.22
C TRP A 106 13.01 2.07 11.22
N VAL A 107 11.78 2.52 11.33
CA VAL A 107 11.36 3.46 12.36
C VAL A 107 10.36 2.72 13.24
N PRO A 108 10.61 2.62 14.56
CA PRO A 108 9.68 1.99 15.48
C PRO A 108 8.30 2.63 15.37
N PRO A 109 7.22 1.83 15.26
CA PRO A 109 5.87 2.38 15.27
C PRO A 109 5.50 2.92 16.66
N GLU A 110 4.50 3.81 16.72
CA GLU A 110 3.95 4.33 17.97
C GLU A 110 3.05 3.27 18.66
N GLU A 111 3.61 2.09 18.91
CA GLU A 111 2.94 0.97 19.58
C GLU A 111 3.70 0.61 20.87
N ALA A 112 2.97 0.07 21.86
CA ALA A 112 3.51 -0.19 23.20
C ALA A 112 4.78 -1.07 23.21
N TRP A 113 4.83 -2.06 22.32
CA TRP A 113 5.96 -2.97 22.20
C TRP A 113 7.24 -2.32 21.66
N ALA A 114 7.09 -1.22 20.91
CA ALA A 114 8.21 -0.54 20.25
C ALA A 114 8.70 0.69 21.00
N LYS A 115 8.18 0.96 22.21
CA LYS A 115 8.45 2.17 22.99
C LYS A 115 9.93 2.40 23.31
N ASP A 116 10.68 1.32 23.54
CA ASP A 116 12.09 1.37 23.91
C ASP A 116 13.03 1.03 22.73
N GLU A 117 12.44 0.77 21.55
CA GLU A 117 13.18 0.47 20.33
C GLU A 117 13.76 1.74 19.69
N LYS A 118 14.85 1.57 18.94
CA LYS A 118 15.52 2.67 18.24
C LYS A 118 15.39 2.51 16.72
N PRO A 119 15.37 3.62 15.98
CA PRO A 119 15.42 3.55 14.53
C PRO A 119 16.71 2.88 14.04
N GLU A 120 16.57 2.03 13.01
CA GLU A 120 17.70 1.36 12.37
C GLU A 120 17.82 1.85 10.91
N ALA A 121 19.05 2.22 10.54
CA ALA A 121 19.32 2.76 9.22
C ALA A 121 19.19 1.69 8.12
N SER A 122 19.04 2.15 6.89
CA SER A 122 19.11 1.29 5.71
C SER A 122 20.44 0.54 5.65
N GLY A 123 20.37 -0.78 5.51
CA GLY A 123 21.56 -1.64 5.39
C GLY A 123 22.24 -1.98 6.70
N ASP A 124 21.73 -1.48 7.83
CA ASP A 124 22.22 -1.87 9.16
C ASP A 124 21.95 -3.38 9.39
N PRO A 125 22.92 -4.15 9.92
CA PRO A 125 22.73 -5.55 10.27
C PRO A 125 21.62 -5.79 11.27
N ASP A 126 21.37 -4.84 12.17
CA ASP A 126 20.36 -4.92 13.23
C ASP A 126 18.96 -4.51 12.73
N ASN A 127 18.86 -3.96 11.51
CA ASN A 127 17.58 -3.56 10.93
C ASN A 127 16.64 -4.78 10.72
N PRO A 128 15.49 -4.84 11.43
CA PRO A 128 14.59 -5.99 11.38
C PRO A 128 13.86 -6.17 10.06
N LEU A 129 13.83 -5.15 9.18
CA LEU A 129 13.13 -5.21 7.89
C LEU A 129 13.95 -5.89 6.79
N GLY A 130 15.24 -6.13 7.02
CA GLY A 130 16.10 -6.81 6.06
C GLY A 130 16.31 -6.00 4.76
N GLN A 131 16.25 -6.69 3.61
CA GLN A 131 16.72 -6.12 2.33
C GLN A 131 15.62 -5.48 1.48
N ALA A 132 14.37 -5.88 1.66
CA ALA A 132 13.24 -5.36 0.92
C ALA A 132 11.95 -5.46 1.73
N GLN A 133 10.97 -4.64 1.36
CA GLN A 133 9.66 -4.55 2.00
C GLN A 133 8.59 -4.37 0.91
N LEU A 134 7.49 -5.12 1.03
CA LEU A 134 6.28 -5.00 0.21
C LEU A 134 5.18 -4.39 1.08
N VAL A 135 4.76 -3.17 0.77
CA VAL A 135 3.82 -2.39 1.57
C VAL A 135 2.39 -2.68 1.13
N TYR A 136 1.53 -3.18 2.06
CA TYR A 136 0.13 -3.50 1.77
C TYR A 136 -0.88 -2.89 2.76
N ASP A 137 -0.52 -2.68 4.03
CA ASP A 137 -1.40 -2.11 5.09
C ASP A 137 -0.52 -1.37 6.13
N PRO A 138 0.06 -0.21 5.79
CA PRO A 138 0.99 0.48 6.70
C PRO A 138 0.44 0.66 8.11
N PRO A 139 1.25 0.45 9.15
CA PRO A 139 2.70 0.16 9.13
C PRO A 139 3.06 -1.30 8.79
N ARG A 140 2.10 -2.19 8.59
CA ARG A 140 2.32 -3.61 8.29
C ARG A 140 2.74 -3.84 6.85
N SER A 141 3.63 -4.83 6.69
CA SER A 141 4.20 -5.18 5.38
C SER A 141 4.65 -6.64 5.35
N ILE A 142 5.04 -7.12 4.16
CA ILE A 142 5.91 -8.29 4.05
C ILE A 142 7.33 -7.76 3.90
N HIS A 143 8.27 -8.25 4.68
CA HIS A 143 9.65 -7.76 4.66
C HIS A 143 10.68 -8.86 4.91
N GLY A 144 11.94 -8.59 4.62
CA GLY A 144 13.05 -9.45 5.00
C GLY A 144 13.21 -9.57 6.50
N THR A 145 14.30 -10.15 6.96
CA THR A 145 14.57 -10.22 8.41
C THR A 145 16.06 -10.37 8.69
N ASN A 146 16.49 -9.82 9.81
CA ASN A 146 17.78 -10.11 10.45
C ASN A 146 17.71 -11.35 11.35
N GLU A 147 16.49 -11.91 11.59
CA GLU A 147 16.23 -13.10 12.40
C GLU A 147 15.73 -14.30 11.56
N PRO A 148 16.57 -14.95 10.74
CA PRO A 148 16.13 -16.04 9.85
C PRO A 148 15.57 -17.25 10.61
N ALA A 149 15.93 -17.43 11.89
CA ALA A 149 15.42 -18.48 12.76
C ALA A 149 13.94 -18.28 13.16
N SER A 150 13.36 -17.09 12.92
CA SER A 150 11.94 -16.81 13.16
C SER A 150 11.03 -17.37 12.05
N ILE A 151 11.57 -17.67 10.86
CA ILE A 151 10.78 -18.16 9.72
C ILE A 151 10.11 -19.49 10.04
N GLY A 152 8.81 -19.59 9.72
CA GLY A 152 7.97 -20.73 10.07
C GLY A 152 7.31 -20.65 11.46
N LYS A 153 7.50 -19.53 12.17
CA LYS A 153 6.96 -19.33 13.53
C LYS A 153 5.98 -18.14 13.59
N ALA A 154 5.18 -18.09 14.66
CA ALA A 154 4.47 -16.90 15.07
C ALA A 154 5.41 -16.06 15.95
N ALA A 155 6.09 -15.06 15.37
CA ALA A 155 7.20 -14.38 16.00
C ALA A 155 7.28 -12.87 15.69
N SER A 156 6.33 -12.30 14.93
CA SER A 156 6.32 -10.88 14.59
C SER A 156 5.26 -10.11 15.39
N HIS A 157 5.31 -8.79 15.30
CA HIS A 157 4.28 -7.87 15.81
C HIS A 157 3.26 -7.50 14.72
N GLY A 158 2.80 -8.51 13.96
CA GLY A 158 1.72 -8.37 12.97
C GLY A 158 2.16 -8.24 11.51
N SER A 159 3.39 -7.84 11.21
CA SER A 159 3.96 -7.92 9.85
C SER A 159 4.32 -9.37 9.49
N ILE A 160 4.62 -9.62 8.22
CA ILE A 160 5.01 -10.93 7.70
C ILE A 160 6.51 -10.90 7.40
N ARG A 161 7.28 -11.81 8.01
CA ARG A 161 8.73 -11.90 7.79
C ARG A 161 9.05 -12.99 6.78
N MET A 162 10.04 -12.72 5.93
CA MET A 162 10.59 -13.67 4.94
C MET A 162 12.10 -13.74 5.05
N ARG A 163 12.70 -14.79 4.50
CA ARG A 163 14.17 -14.80 4.27
C ARG A 163 14.55 -13.67 3.32
N ASN A 164 15.74 -13.10 3.51
CA ASN A 164 16.18 -12.00 2.66
C ASN A 164 16.30 -12.39 1.17
N GLU A 165 16.76 -13.60 0.88
CA GLU A 165 16.81 -14.11 -0.50
C GLU A 165 15.43 -14.24 -1.14
N ASP A 166 14.41 -14.68 -0.38
CA ASP A 166 13.04 -14.87 -0.87
C ASP A 166 12.36 -13.52 -1.11
N ILE A 167 12.47 -12.57 -0.16
CA ILE A 167 11.84 -11.25 -0.33
C ILE A 167 12.47 -10.47 -1.48
N VAL A 168 13.78 -10.58 -1.70
CA VAL A 168 14.48 -9.93 -2.82
C VAL A 168 14.01 -10.48 -4.17
N ARG A 169 13.78 -11.79 -4.27
CA ARG A 169 13.21 -12.42 -5.47
C ARG A 169 11.77 -12.00 -5.67
N LEU A 170 10.92 -12.17 -4.66
CA LEU A 170 9.51 -11.82 -4.70
C LEU A 170 9.28 -10.34 -5.02
N ALA A 171 10.10 -9.45 -4.47
CA ALA A 171 10.00 -8.01 -4.73
C ALA A 171 10.21 -7.66 -6.21
N ARG A 172 11.09 -8.37 -6.91
CA ARG A 172 11.30 -8.20 -8.36
C ARG A 172 10.08 -8.65 -9.15
N GLU A 173 9.53 -9.83 -8.83
CA GLU A 173 8.33 -10.37 -9.47
C GLU A 173 7.12 -9.45 -9.25
N VAL A 174 6.96 -8.92 -8.03
CA VAL A 174 5.91 -7.96 -7.69
C VAL A 174 6.08 -6.65 -8.48
N MET A 175 7.30 -6.14 -8.63
CA MET A 175 7.57 -4.96 -9.45
C MET A 175 7.25 -5.20 -10.94
N GLU A 176 7.61 -6.36 -11.47
CA GLU A 176 7.30 -6.74 -12.85
C GLU A 176 5.78 -6.82 -13.07
N ALA A 177 5.07 -7.58 -12.25
CA ALA A 177 3.62 -7.71 -12.32
C ALA A 177 2.89 -6.39 -12.08
N GLY A 178 3.43 -5.54 -11.21
CA GLY A 178 2.92 -4.21 -10.88
C GLY A 178 3.23 -3.13 -11.90
N GLY A 179 3.90 -3.46 -13.02
CA GLY A 179 4.24 -2.52 -14.09
C GLY A 179 5.37 -1.54 -13.75
N ALA A 180 6.21 -1.89 -12.76
CA ALA A 180 7.34 -1.08 -12.30
C ALA A 180 8.69 -1.75 -12.55
N GLN A 181 8.81 -2.45 -13.68
CA GLN A 181 10.05 -3.16 -14.06
C GLN A 181 11.28 -2.26 -14.01
N ARG A 182 12.41 -2.84 -13.61
CA ARG A 182 13.73 -2.20 -13.61
C ARG A 182 14.75 -3.14 -14.24
N ASP A 183 15.76 -2.56 -14.80
CA ASP A 183 16.88 -3.30 -15.40
C ASP A 183 17.89 -3.84 -14.36
N SER A 184 18.85 -4.61 -14.82
CA SER A 184 19.87 -5.20 -13.97
C SER A 184 20.78 -4.15 -13.30
N SER A 185 20.90 -2.95 -13.89
CA SER A 185 21.72 -1.85 -13.35
C SER A 185 21.11 -1.31 -12.06
N PHE A 186 19.79 -1.14 -12.01
CA PHE A 186 19.05 -0.77 -10.82
C PHE A 186 19.28 -1.75 -9.66
N PHE A 187 19.08 -3.05 -9.91
CA PHE A 187 19.29 -4.06 -8.87
C PHE A 187 20.74 -4.19 -8.43
N SER A 188 21.68 -3.94 -9.32
CA SER A 188 23.10 -3.88 -9.00
C SER A 188 23.42 -2.68 -8.10
N GLN A 189 22.80 -1.53 -8.36
CA GLN A 189 22.93 -0.33 -7.53
C GLN A 189 22.32 -0.55 -6.12
N VAL A 190 21.12 -1.11 -6.04
CA VAL A 190 20.47 -1.45 -4.76
C VAL A 190 21.36 -2.35 -3.90
N ARG A 191 21.98 -3.36 -4.49
CA ARG A 191 22.90 -4.26 -3.77
C ARG A 191 24.19 -3.59 -3.32
N ARG A 192 24.77 -2.71 -4.13
CA ARG A 192 26.01 -1.99 -3.78
C ARG A 192 25.79 -0.91 -2.74
N ASN A 193 24.65 -0.21 -2.82
CA ASN A 193 24.34 0.94 -1.95
C ASN A 193 23.30 0.55 -0.89
N ARG A 194 23.67 -0.36 0.00
CA ARG A 194 22.76 -0.89 1.04
C ARG A 194 22.27 0.18 2.01
N SER A 195 23.02 1.25 2.21
CA SER A 195 22.67 2.38 3.07
C SER A 195 21.72 3.38 2.40
N THR A 196 21.23 3.11 1.19
CA THR A 196 20.33 4.00 0.47
C THR A 196 18.98 3.32 0.24
N LYS A 197 17.94 3.85 0.88
CA LYS A 197 16.55 3.43 0.65
C LYS A 197 16.11 3.80 -0.77
N GLN A 198 15.45 2.87 -1.45
CA GLN A 198 14.82 3.10 -2.76
C GLN A 198 13.35 2.70 -2.67
N VAL A 199 12.46 3.62 -2.99
CA VAL A 199 11.01 3.39 -3.00
C VAL A 199 10.53 3.30 -4.45
N VAL A 200 9.75 2.28 -4.75
CA VAL A 200 9.16 2.05 -6.07
C VAL A 200 7.65 1.88 -5.91
N ASP A 201 6.90 2.85 -6.40
CA ASP A 201 5.45 2.75 -6.49
C ASP A 201 5.04 1.82 -7.62
N LEU A 202 3.98 1.04 -7.40
CA LEU A 202 3.43 0.11 -8.39
C LEU A 202 2.25 0.76 -9.11
N PRO A 203 2.34 1.04 -10.43
CA PRO A 203 1.21 1.52 -11.22
C PRO A 203 -0.02 0.62 -11.12
N ASN A 204 0.20 -0.69 -11.06
CA ASN A 204 -0.83 -1.72 -10.88
C ASN A 204 -0.59 -2.47 -9.58
N PRO A 205 -1.23 -2.07 -8.45
CA PRO A 205 -1.04 -2.73 -7.17
C PRO A 205 -1.39 -4.22 -7.21
N VAL A 206 -0.48 -5.06 -6.69
CA VAL A 206 -0.61 -6.52 -6.72
C VAL A 206 -1.53 -7.00 -5.61
N PRO A 207 -2.58 -7.80 -5.90
CA PRO A 207 -3.50 -8.33 -4.89
C PRO A 207 -2.80 -9.30 -3.93
N ILE A 208 -3.17 -9.20 -2.65
CA ILE A 208 -2.77 -10.14 -1.60
C ILE A 208 -3.96 -10.47 -0.71
N THR A 209 -4.16 -11.76 -0.42
CA THR A 209 -5.15 -12.25 0.55
C THR A 209 -4.43 -12.91 1.72
N ILE A 210 -4.81 -12.54 2.94
CA ILE A 210 -4.25 -13.07 4.20
C ILE A 210 -5.38 -13.76 4.97
N ARG A 211 -5.24 -15.05 5.31
CA ARG A 211 -6.25 -15.89 5.94
C ARG A 211 -5.65 -16.85 6.97
#